data_4899046a407cfe57f301977b7c657e21
#
_entry.id   4899046a407cfe57f301977b7c657e21
#
_cell.length_a   1.000
_cell.length_b   1.000
_cell.length_c   1.000
_cell.angle_alpha   90.00
_cell.angle_beta   90.00
_cell.angle_gamma   90.00
#
_symmetry.space_group_name_H-M   'P 1'
#
loop_
_entity.id
_entity.type
_entity.pdbx_description
1 polymer ?
#
loop_
_entity_poly.entity_id
_entity_poly.type
_entity_poly.pdbx_seq_one_letter_code
_entity_poly.pdbx_strand_id
1 'polypeptide(L)'
;MLLKVLPVGLLSVNCSIVVDEESGEALVVDPGADPQRIIKELEPFELVGIIATHGHIDHVGQVKTLKEHFNAPFYMHPADKFLLSNPLWPGFERQIGANFPCPDPDVELKDGMEIRLGKSKLKVIHTPGHTPGLCCLYSEEDKTLIAGDLLFKGGVGRWDLPGGSREDLRRSLKRIFSELEDDVLVITGHYEETTIGQERLFNPYLRSLFV
;
A
#
# COMPACT_ATOMS: atom_id res chain seq x y z
N MET A 1 -4.99 -13.20 11.73
CA MET A 1 -5.04 -11.75 11.47
C MET A 1 -6.35 -11.40 10.78
N LEU A 2 -7.06 -10.35 11.20
CA LEU A 2 -8.24 -9.83 10.49
C LEU A 2 -7.80 -8.76 9.49
N LEU A 3 -8.23 -8.90 8.24
CA LEU A 3 -8.02 -7.87 7.20
C LEU A 3 -9.37 -7.31 6.76
N LYS A 4 -9.50 -5.98 6.78
CA LYS A 4 -10.65 -5.25 6.28
C LYS A 4 -10.18 -4.28 5.20
N VAL A 5 -10.77 -4.36 4.02
CA VAL A 5 -10.47 -3.47 2.89
C VAL A 5 -11.61 -2.48 2.71
N LEU A 6 -11.27 -1.19 2.71
CA LEU A 6 -12.21 -0.08 2.55
C LEU A 6 -11.85 0.69 1.28
N PRO A 7 -12.60 0.56 0.19
CA PRO A 7 -12.43 1.48 -0.94
C PRO A 7 -12.76 2.90 -0.51
N VAL A 8 -11.80 3.83 -0.65
CA VAL A 8 -11.90 5.22 -0.21
C VAL A 8 -11.65 6.21 -1.35
N GLY A 9 -12.32 7.35 -1.25
CA GLY A 9 -12.15 8.47 -2.16
C GLY A 9 -12.59 8.24 -3.60
N LEU A 10 -12.34 9.26 -4.43
CA LEU A 10 -12.76 9.30 -5.83
C LEU A 10 -12.12 8.21 -6.69
N LEU A 11 -10.88 7.84 -6.37
CA LEU A 11 -10.13 6.82 -7.10
C LEU A 11 -10.33 5.40 -6.52
N SER A 12 -11.19 5.26 -5.49
CA SER A 12 -11.48 3.97 -4.84
C SER A 12 -10.23 3.19 -4.44
N VAL A 13 -9.30 3.90 -3.76
CA VAL A 13 -8.10 3.27 -3.19
C VAL A 13 -8.51 2.25 -2.13
N ASN A 14 -7.93 1.09 -2.15
CA ASN A 14 -8.15 0.03 -1.19
C ASN A 14 -7.36 0.29 0.11
N CYS A 15 -7.90 1.17 0.97
CA CYS A 15 -7.38 1.36 2.31
C CYS A 15 -7.56 0.06 3.10
N SER A 16 -6.46 -0.54 3.56
CA SER A 16 -6.48 -1.80 4.30
C SER A 16 -6.29 -1.56 5.79
N ILE A 17 -7.18 -2.12 6.62
CA ILE A 17 -7.04 -2.18 8.08
C ILE A 17 -6.67 -3.61 8.44
N VAL A 18 -5.52 -3.78 9.06
CA VAL A 18 -4.97 -5.06 9.50
C VAL A 18 -5.02 -5.09 11.02
N VAL A 19 -5.66 -6.11 11.60
CA VAL A 19 -5.86 -6.21 13.06
C VAL A 19 -5.35 -7.55 13.56
N ASP A 20 -4.56 -7.53 14.63
CA ASP A 20 -4.31 -8.71 15.45
C ASP A 20 -5.44 -8.83 16.48
N GLU A 21 -6.32 -9.82 16.31
CA GLU A 21 -7.53 -9.97 17.12
C GLU A 21 -7.23 -10.33 18.58
N GLU A 22 -6.03 -10.86 18.87
CA GLU A 22 -5.68 -11.24 20.23
C GLU A 22 -5.18 -10.05 21.05
N SER A 23 -4.36 -9.17 20.46
CA SER A 23 -3.86 -7.95 21.12
C SER A 23 -4.81 -6.76 21.00
N GLY A 24 -5.65 -6.73 19.96
CA GLY A 24 -6.44 -5.55 19.60
C GLY A 24 -5.63 -4.45 18.92
N GLU A 25 -4.38 -4.67 18.58
CA GLU A 25 -3.55 -3.74 17.82
C GLU A 25 -3.98 -3.70 16.35
N ALA A 26 -3.90 -2.53 15.72
CA ALA A 26 -4.23 -2.33 14.31
C ALA A 26 -3.15 -1.55 13.56
N LEU A 27 -3.01 -1.85 12.27
CA LEU A 27 -2.30 -1.06 11.28
C LEU A 27 -3.30 -0.57 10.23
N VAL A 28 -3.12 0.63 9.72
CA VAL A 28 -3.85 1.11 8.55
C VAL A 28 -2.87 1.32 7.40
N VAL A 29 -3.22 0.84 6.20
CA VAL A 29 -2.40 0.93 4.99
C VAL A 29 -3.15 1.74 3.95
N ASP A 30 -2.45 2.71 3.35
CA ASP A 30 -2.95 3.59 2.27
C ASP A 30 -4.24 4.35 2.61
N PRO A 31 -4.26 5.15 3.70
CA PRO A 31 -5.40 5.97 4.08
C PRO A 31 -5.52 7.21 3.17
N GLY A 32 -5.99 7.02 1.93
CA GLY A 32 -5.98 8.06 0.91
C GLY A 32 -7.08 9.12 1.03
N ALA A 33 -8.25 8.72 1.52
CA ALA A 33 -9.44 9.58 1.61
C ALA A 33 -10.41 9.11 2.72
N ASP A 34 -11.56 9.78 2.88
CA ASP A 34 -12.65 9.42 3.79
C ASP A 34 -12.21 9.17 5.25
N PRO A 35 -11.47 10.12 5.89
CA PRO A 35 -10.84 9.87 7.18
C PRO A 35 -11.85 9.51 8.29
N GLN A 36 -13.04 10.09 8.29
CA GLN A 36 -14.07 9.79 9.31
C GLN A 36 -14.54 8.34 9.24
N ARG A 37 -14.61 7.78 8.03
CA ARG A 37 -14.96 6.37 7.82
C ARG A 37 -13.84 5.46 8.33
N ILE A 38 -12.59 5.79 8.02
CA ILE A 38 -11.42 5.04 8.50
C ILE A 38 -11.32 5.12 10.03
N ILE A 39 -11.45 6.32 10.62
CA ILE A 39 -11.41 6.54 12.07
C ILE A 39 -12.45 5.66 12.76
N LYS A 40 -13.70 5.69 12.30
CA LYS A 40 -14.77 4.87 12.87
C LYS A 40 -14.46 3.37 12.90
N GLU A 41 -13.81 2.87 11.85
CA GLU A 41 -13.41 1.46 11.77
C GLU A 41 -12.22 1.12 12.66
N LEU A 42 -11.38 2.10 12.98
CA LEU A 42 -10.21 1.95 13.84
C LEU A 42 -10.51 2.18 15.33
N GLU A 43 -11.58 2.94 15.68
CA GLU A 43 -11.94 3.25 17.09
C GLU A 43 -11.95 2.05 18.04
N PRO A 44 -12.37 0.83 17.64
CA PRO A 44 -12.34 -0.34 18.52
C PRO A 44 -10.95 -0.88 18.84
N PHE A 45 -9.90 -0.41 18.15
CA PHE A 45 -8.56 -0.98 18.16
C PHE A 45 -7.50 0.04 18.59
N GLU A 46 -6.34 -0.44 19.01
CA GLU A 46 -5.15 0.38 19.23
C GLU A 46 -4.39 0.54 17.90
N LEU A 47 -4.45 1.72 17.28
CA LEU A 47 -3.71 2.00 16.06
C LEU A 47 -2.22 2.15 16.38
N VAL A 48 -1.40 1.16 16.04
CA VAL A 48 0.05 1.14 16.28
C VAL A 48 0.88 1.63 15.11
N GLY A 49 0.27 1.86 13.93
CA GLY A 49 0.98 2.41 12.78
C GLY A 49 0.09 2.74 11.60
N ILE A 50 0.52 3.75 10.85
CA ILE A 50 -0.04 4.19 9.58
C ILE A 50 1.01 3.91 8.52
N ILE A 51 0.68 3.16 7.48
CA ILE A 51 1.62 2.74 6.44
C ILE A 51 1.17 3.27 5.10
N ALA A 52 2.08 3.79 4.30
CA ALA A 52 1.84 4.00 2.88
C ALA A 52 2.69 3.02 2.07
N THR A 53 2.05 2.32 1.15
CA THR A 53 2.76 1.48 0.18
C THR A 53 3.66 2.32 -0.71
N HIS A 54 3.21 3.54 -1.05
CA HIS A 54 3.96 4.51 -1.83
C HIS A 54 3.43 5.95 -1.61
N GLY A 55 4.12 6.94 -2.19
CA GLY A 55 3.88 8.35 -1.87
C GLY A 55 2.83 9.08 -2.72
N HIS A 56 2.04 8.42 -3.57
CA HIS A 56 0.99 9.10 -4.32
C HIS A 56 -0.11 9.60 -3.40
N ILE A 57 -0.64 10.77 -3.74
CA ILE A 57 -1.52 11.53 -2.86
C ILE A 57 -2.82 10.81 -2.50
N ASP A 58 -3.32 9.98 -3.38
CA ASP A 58 -4.51 9.16 -3.17
C ASP A 58 -4.27 7.98 -2.20
N HIS A 59 -3.02 7.63 -1.89
CA HIS A 59 -2.62 6.67 -0.87
C HIS A 59 -2.23 7.32 0.46
N VAL A 60 -1.71 8.57 0.43
CA VAL A 60 -1.24 9.27 1.64
C VAL A 60 -2.15 10.40 2.09
N GLY A 61 -3.24 10.67 1.37
CA GLY A 61 -4.05 11.90 1.52
C GLY A 61 -4.61 12.16 2.91
N GLN A 62 -4.78 11.14 3.76
CA GLN A 62 -5.27 11.26 5.12
C GLN A 62 -4.28 10.82 6.20
N VAL A 63 -3.04 10.53 5.85
CA VAL A 63 -1.99 10.19 6.82
C VAL A 63 -1.89 11.26 7.91
N LYS A 64 -1.85 12.54 7.54
CA LYS A 64 -1.76 13.64 8.49
C LYS A 64 -2.96 13.67 9.45
N THR A 65 -4.18 13.51 8.94
CA THR A 65 -5.40 13.49 9.76
C THR A 65 -5.40 12.34 10.76
N LEU A 66 -5.04 11.13 10.31
CA LEU A 66 -5.00 9.96 11.19
C LEU A 66 -3.87 10.05 12.21
N LYS A 67 -2.71 10.58 11.80
CA LYS A 67 -1.57 10.80 12.69
C LYS A 67 -1.91 11.78 13.81
N GLU A 68 -2.61 12.88 13.50
CA GLU A 68 -3.09 13.86 14.48
C GLU A 68 -4.16 13.27 15.42
N HIS A 69 -5.04 12.40 14.91
CA HIS A 69 -6.13 11.81 15.68
C HIS A 69 -5.66 10.71 16.65
N PHE A 70 -4.83 9.76 16.16
CA PHE A 70 -4.42 8.58 16.91
C PHE A 70 -3.03 8.69 17.55
N ASN A 71 -2.24 9.71 17.19
CA ASN A 71 -0.84 9.84 17.59
C ASN A 71 0.02 8.61 17.21
N ALA A 72 -0.32 7.95 16.11
CA ALA A 72 0.37 6.77 15.62
C ALA A 72 1.52 7.13 14.66
N PRO A 73 2.63 6.36 14.63
CA PRO A 73 3.75 6.61 13.74
C PRO A 73 3.39 6.31 12.28
N PHE A 74 3.96 7.11 11.37
CA PHE A 74 3.82 6.94 9.93
C PHE A 74 5.03 6.25 9.33
N TYR A 75 4.79 5.22 8.52
CA TYR A 75 5.77 4.39 7.85
C TYR A 75 5.68 4.56 6.34
N MET A 76 6.80 4.84 5.67
CA MET A 76 6.89 4.86 4.21
C MET A 76 8.35 4.71 3.77
N HIS A 77 8.57 4.21 2.55
CA HIS A 77 9.92 4.13 2.00
C HIS A 77 10.47 5.53 1.65
N PRO A 78 11.72 5.86 2.02
CA PRO A 78 12.26 7.23 1.90
C PRO A 78 12.41 7.71 0.45
N ALA A 79 12.48 6.82 -0.53
CA ALA A 79 12.60 7.18 -1.95
C ALA A 79 11.37 7.94 -2.49
N ASP A 80 10.22 7.87 -1.81
CA ASP A 80 8.99 8.56 -2.22
C ASP A 80 8.73 9.87 -1.48
N LYS A 81 9.64 10.33 -0.60
CA LYS A 81 9.46 11.60 0.15
C LYS A 81 9.19 12.79 -0.75
N PHE A 82 9.75 12.83 -1.96
CA PHE A 82 9.53 13.91 -2.90
C PHE A 82 8.07 14.08 -3.35
N LEU A 83 7.23 13.03 -3.23
CA LEU A 83 5.81 13.04 -3.55
C LEU A 83 4.95 13.67 -2.44
N LEU A 84 5.43 13.68 -1.18
CA LEU A 84 4.66 14.12 -0.01
C LEU A 84 4.39 15.62 0.03
N SER A 85 5.17 16.42 -0.67
CA SER A 85 5.04 17.88 -0.75
C SER A 85 4.79 18.40 -2.16
N ASN A 86 4.80 17.53 -3.17
CA ASN A 86 4.66 17.89 -4.58
C ASN A 86 3.59 17.01 -5.25
N PRO A 87 2.32 17.41 -5.23
CA PRO A 87 1.27 16.66 -5.92
C PRO A 87 1.58 16.64 -7.42
N LEU A 88 1.43 15.49 -8.06
CA LEU A 88 1.71 15.32 -9.50
C LEU A 88 0.81 16.21 -10.37
N TRP A 89 -0.39 16.52 -9.88
CA TRP A 89 -1.37 17.38 -10.54
C TRP A 89 -1.81 18.49 -9.58
N PRO A 90 -1.41 19.76 -9.82
CA PRO A 90 -1.81 20.88 -8.98
C PRO A 90 -3.34 20.99 -8.83
N GLY A 91 -3.80 21.07 -7.59
CA GLY A 91 -5.22 21.16 -7.25
C GLY A 91 -5.94 19.80 -7.11
N PHE A 92 -5.29 18.69 -7.43
CA PHE A 92 -5.88 17.37 -7.27
C PHE A 92 -6.07 17.03 -5.79
N GLU A 93 -5.16 17.48 -4.92
CA GLU A 93 -5.26 17.36 -3.47
C GLU A 93 -6.60 17.87 -2.93
N ARG A 94 -7.11 18.99 -3.48
CA ARG A 94 -8.41 19.57 -3.10
C ARG A 94 -9.58 18.76 -3.62
N GLN A 95 -9.46 18.21 -4.83
CA GLN A 95 -10.52 17.41 -5.46
C GLN A 95 -10.78 16.11 -4.70
N ILE A 96 -9.71 15.47 -4.20
CA ILE A 96 -9.82 14.22 -3.41
C ILE A 96 -9.96 14.46 -1.90
N GLY A 97 -9.95 15.74 -1.46
CA GLY A 97 -10.07 16.09 -0.04
C GLY A 97 -8.87 15.69 0.81
N ALA A 98 -7.67 15.63 0.20
CA ALA A 98 -6.45 15.28 0.92
C ALA A 98 -6.02 16.37 1.90
N ASN A 99 -5.55 15.97 3.08
CA ASN A 99 -4.88 16.84 4.05
C ASN A 99 -3.39 16.96 3.70
N PHE A 100 -3.09 17.86 2.76
CA PHE A 100 -1.79 17.99 2.13
C PHE A 100 -1.09 19.30 2.52
N PRO A 101 0.25 19.37 2.64
CA PRO A 101 1.21 18.30 2.40
C PRO A 101 1.15 17.19 3.45
N CYS A 102 1.52 15.98 3.02
CA CYS A 102 1.67 14.86 3.92
C CYS A 102 2.96 15.01 4.75
N PRO A 103 2.98 14.67 6.03
CA PRO A 103 4.19 14.71 6.84
C PRO A 103 5.24 13.69 6.37
N ASP A 104 6.49 13.93 6.69
CA ASP A 104 7.56 12.95 6.51
C ASP A 104 7.29 11.69 7.35
N PRO A 105 7.73 10.50 6.90
CA PRO A 105 7.60 9.29 7.69
C PRO A 105 8.44 9.36 8.97
N ASP A 106 7.87 8.90 10.08
CA ASP A 106 8.59 8.72 11.35
C ASP A 106 9.51 7.50 11.27
N VAL A 107 9.10 6.50 10.47
CA VAL A 107 9.85 5.25 10.27
C VAL A 107 10.02 4.99 8.79
N GLU A 108 11.25 4.83 8.36
CA GLU A 108 11.58 4.51 6.98
C GLU A 108 11.49 3.01 6.74
N LEU A 109 10.60 2.62 5.83
CA LEU A 109 10.48 1.23 5.37
C LEU A 109 11.75 0.81 4.63
N LYS A 110 12.14 -0.46 4.82
CA LYS A 110 13.28 -1.09 4.15
C LYS A 110 12.91 -2.49 3.70
N ASP A 111 13.50 -2.95 2.62
CA ASP A 111 13.32 -4.33 2.14
C ASP A 111 13.65 -5.36 3.22
N GLY A 112 12.78 -6.35 3.39
CA GLY A 112 12.91 -7.39 4.41
C GLY A 112 12.57 -6.97 5.85
N MET A 113 12.22 -5.70 6.10
CA MET A 113 11.78 -5.24 7.42
C MET A 113 10.51 -5.99 7.85
N GLU A 114 10.42 -6.38 9.10
CA GLU A 114 9.21 -6.93 9.71
C GLU A 114 8.51 -5.84 10.55
N ILE A 115 7.24 -5.61 10.26
CA ILE A 115 6.35 -4.75 11.07
C ILE A 115 5.50 -5.69 11.92
N ARG A 116 5.64 -5.57 13.25
CA ARG A 116 4.92 -6.41 14.20
C ARG A 116 3.60 -5.77 14.60
N LEU A 117 2.62 -6.64 14.79
CA LEU A 117 1.26 -6.32 15.18
C LEU A 117 0.78 -7.45 16.11
N GLY A 118 0.89 -7.25 17.42
CA GLY A 118 0.67 -8.32 18.38
C GLY A 118 1.57 -9.55 18.10
N LYS A 119 0.93 -10.67 17.81
CA LYS A 119 1.62 -11.91 17.39
C LYS A 119 1.81 -11.99 15.87
N SER A 120 1.03 -11.24 15.13
CA SER A 120 1.09 -11.17 13.67
C SER A 120 2.26 -10.31 13.19
N LYS A 121 2.68 -10.48 11.96
CA LYS A 121 3.71 -9.67 11.34
C LYS A 121 3.50 -9.51 9.84
N LEU A 122 3.90 -8.35 9.33
CA LEU A 122 3.95 -8.05 7.91
C LEU A 122 5.42 -7.86 7.49
N LYS A 123 5.85 -8.59 6.47
CA LYS A 123 7.16 -8.41 5.85
C LYS A 123 7.08 -7.37 4.76
N VAL A 124 7.94 -6.37 4.81
CA VAL A 124 8.10 -5.36 3.76
C VAL A 124 8.89 -5.96 2.61
N ILE A 125 8.35 -5.87 1.40
CA ILE A 125 9.03 -6.23 0.15
C ILE A 125 9.11 -4.96 -0.69
N HIS A 126 10.32 -4.41 -0.85
CA HIS A 126 10.54 -3.24 -1.70
C HIS A 126 10.40 -3.62 -3.17
N THR A 127 9.46 -2.99 -3.86
CA THR A 127 9.03 -3.32 -5.22
C THR A 127 8.97 -2.06 -6.11
N PRO A 128 10.11 -1.39 -6.34
CA PRO A 128 10.13 -0.16 -7.12
C PRO A 128 9.64 -0.36 -8.56
N GLY A 129 9.13 0.71 -9.17
CA GLY A 129 8.72 0.72 -10.57
C GLY A 129 7.53 1.60 -10.87
N HIS A 130 6.44 1.49 -10.13
CA HIS A 130 5.34 2.46 -10.17
C HIS A 130 5.81 3.80 -9.56
N THR A 131 6.40 3.71 -8.37
CA THR A 131 7.24 4.75 -7.76
C THR A 131 8.57 4.13 -7.34
N PRO A 132 9.61 4.94 -7.06
CA PRO A 132 10.88 4.41 -6.58
C PRO A 132 10.80 3.83 -5.15
N GLY A 133 9.82 4.24 -4.36
CA GLY A 133 9.63 3.80 -2.98
C GLY A 133 8.51 2.77 -2.77
N LEU A 134 7.85 2.30 -3.81
CA LEU A 134 6.76 1.34 -3.67
C LEU A 134 7.21 0.09 -2.88
N CYS A 135 6.46 -0.24 -1.83
CA CYS A 135 6.62 -1.44 -1.03
C CYS A 135 5.31 -2.23 -0.98
N CYS A 136 5.42 -3.54 -1.09
CA CYS A 136 4.36 -4.47 -0.73
C CYS A 136 4.51 -4.90 0.72
N LEU A 137 3.40 -5.30 1.35
CA LEU A 137 3.38 -5.86 2.71
C LEU A 137 2.85 -7.29 2.63
N TYR A 138 3.63 -8.25 3.11
CA TYR A 138 3.30 -9.67 3.00
C TYR A 138 3.12 -10.31 4.37
N SER A 139 1.95 -10.92 4.59
CA SER A 139 1.70 -11.86 5.68
C SER A 139 1.91 -13.28 5.17
N GLU A 140 2.97 -13.93 5.63
CA GLU A 140 3.26 -15.32 5.28
C GLU A 140 2.23 -16.28 5.90
N GLU A 141 1.83 -16.00 7.14
CA GLU A 141 0.87 -16.81 7.88
C GLU A 141 -0.52 -16.81 7.24
N ASP A 142 -1.00 -15.63 6.79
CA ASP A 142 -2.32 -15.48 6.16
C ASP A 142 -2.26 -15.59 4.63
N LYS A 143 -1.08 -15.84 4.05
CA LYS A 143 -0.85 -15.88 2.60
C LYS A 143 -1.48 -14.67 1.89
N THR A 144 -1.23 -13.47 2.40
CA THR A 144 -1.84 -12.23 1.89
C THR A 144 -0.76 -11.19 1.59
N LEU A 145 -0.83 -10.62 0.39
CA LEU A 145 0.02 -9.54 -0.09
C LEU A 145 -0.82 -8.26 -0.26
N ILE A 146 -0.51 -7.20 0.49
CA ILE A 146 -1.00 -5.85 0.18
C ILE A 146 -0.01 -5.26 -0.81
N ALA A 147 -0.43 -5.15 -2.08
CA ALA A 147 0.49 -4.90 -3.19
C ALA A 147 0.62 -3.42 -3.56
N GLY A 148 -0.24 -2.54 -3.01
CA GLY A 148 -0.33 -1.18 -3.55
C GLY A 148 -0.49 -1.20 -5.07
N ASP A 149 0.19 -0.31 -5.75
CA ASP A 149 0.11 -0.16 -7.20
C ASP A 149 1.17 -0.95 -7.98
N LEU A 150 1.60 -2.09 -7.43
CA LEU A 150 2.48 -3.00 -8.15
C LEU A 150 1.71 -3.85 -9.18
N LEU A 151 0.64 -4.48 -8.72
CA LEU A 151 -0.10 -5.51 -9.45
C LEU A 151 -1.60 -5.31 -9.25
N PHE A 152 -2.35 -5.41 -10.34
CA PHE A 152 -3.81 -5.36 -10.36
C PHE A 152 -4.37 -6.61 -11.02
N LYS A 153 -5.65 -6.86 -10.82
CA LYS A 153 -6.36 -7.93 -11.53
C LYS A 153 -6.34 -7.67 -13.03
N GLY A 154 -5.56 -8.47 -13.75
CA GLY A 154 -5.36 -8.33 -15.19
C GLY A 154 -4.52 -7.11 -15.60
N GLY A 155 -3.80 -6.46 -14.67
CA GLY A 155 -3.02 -5.26 -14.93
C GLY A 155 -1.78 -5.16 -14.04
N VAL A 156 -1.00 -4.11 -14.28
CA VAL A 156 0.15 -3.73 -13.46
C VAL A 156 0.16 -2.22 -13.27
N GLY A 157 0.85 -1.74 -12.24
CA GLY A 157 1.03 -0.30 -12.02
C GLY A 157 1.65 0.40 -13.21
N ARG A 158 1.24 1.62 -13.48
CA ARG A 158 1.87 2.46 -14.50
C ARG A 158 3.27 2.87 -14.03
N TRP A 159 4.15 3.11 -14.96
CA TRP A 159 5.58 3.43 -14.72
C TRP A 159 6.03 4.73 -15.38
N ASP A 160 5.11 5.46 -15.99
CA ASP A 160 5.35 6.68 -16.78
C ASP A 160 5.12 7.98 -16.00
N LEU A 161 4.88 7.88 -14.69
CA LEU A 161 4.82 9.01 -13.77
C LEU A 161 6.23 9.37 -13.25
N PRO A 162 6.42 10.59 -12.71
CA PRO A 162 7.69 11.01 -12.12
C PRO A 162 8.23 10.00 -11.10
N GLY A 163 9.46 9.52 -11.34
CA GLY A 163 10.11 8.49 -10.53
C GLY A 163 9.80 7.05 -10.98
N GLY A 164 8.81 6.85 -11.86
CA GLY A 164 8.46 5.53 -12.38
C GLY A 164 9.54 4.94 -13.30
N SER A 165 9.62 3.60 -13.32
CA SER A 165 10.61 2.85 -14.11
C SER A 165 10.04 1.51 -14.56
N ARG A 166 9.92 1.33 -15.87
CA ARG A 166 9.46 0.04 -16.44
C ARG A 166 10.37 -1.11 -16.07
N GLU A 167 11.70 -0.89 -16.11
CA GLU A 167 12.66 -1.93 -15.82
C GLU A 167 12.63 -2.36 -14.36
N ASP A 168 12.46 -1.39 -13.43
CA ASP A 168 12.31 -1.69 -12.01
C ASP A 168 11.00 -2.44 -11.75
N LEU A 169 9.88 -1.99 -12.35
CA LEU A 169 8.60 -2.67 -12.25
C LEU A 169 8.71 -4.14 -12.72
N ARG A 170 9.39 -4.36 -13.86
CA ARG A 170 9.64 -5.71 -14.37
C ARG A 170 10.43 -6.57 -13.39
N ARG A 171 11.49 -6.01 -12.77
CA ARG A 171 12.29 -6.72 -11.76
C ARG A 171 11.47 -7.04 -10.51
N SER A 172 10.68 -6.08 -10.04
CA SER A 172 9.81 -6.23 -8.87
C SER A 172 8.75 -7.31 -9.10
N LEU A 173 8.08 -7.30 -10.25
CA LEU A 173 7.12 -8.35 -10.62
C LEU A 173 7.79 -9.72 -10.72
N LYS A 174 8.96 -9.83 -11.38
CA LYS A 174 9.69 -11.09 -11.42
C LYS A 174 9.99 -11.63 -10.03
N ARG A 175 10.43 -10.76 -9.12
CA ARG A 175 10.71 -11.14 -7.73
C ARG A 175 9.45 -11.68 -7.06
N ILE A 176 8.34 -10.95 -7.07
CA ILE A 176 7.07 -11.36 -6.44
C ILE A 176 6.61 -12.71 -6.99
N PHE A 177 6.60 -12.89 -8.31
CA PHE A 177 6.20 -14.14 -8.93
C PHE A 177 7.18 -15.30 -8.74
N SER A 178 8.42 -15.05 -8.33
CA SER A 178 9.39 -16.09 -7.98
C SER A 178 9.40 -16.46 -6.50
N GLU A 179 9.04 -15.52 -5.62
CA GLU A 179 9.08 -15.71 -4.16
C GLU A 179 7.75 -16.17 -3.57
N LEU A 180 6.60 -15.84 -4.22
CA LEU A 180 5.27 -16.11 -3.68
C LEU A 180 4.56 -17.25 -4.39
N GLU A 181 3.80 -18.03 -3.61
CA GLU A 181 3.00 -19.16 -4.09
C GLU A 181 1.71 -18.68 -4.79
N ASP A 182 1.12 -19.56 -5.62
CA ASP A 182 -0.05 -19.22 -6.44
C ASP A 182 -1.33 -18.94 -5.63
N ASP A 183 -1.45 -19.48 -4.42
CA ASP A 183 -2.60 -19.27 -3.52
C ASP A 183 -2.53 -18.00 -2.67
N VAL A 184 -1.46 -17.20 -2.79
CA VAL A 184 -1.34 -15.91 -2.11
C VAL A 184 -2.40 -14.95 -2.64
N LEU A 185 -3.27 -14.46 -1.73
CA LEU A 185 -4.24 -13.41 -1.99
C LEU A 185 -3.52 -12.08 -2.19
N VAL A 186 -3.89 -11.33 -3.22
CA VAL A 186 -3.33 -10.02 -3.53
C VAL A 186 -4.40 -8.94 -3.34
N ILE A 187 -4.20 -8.08 -2.34
CA ILE A 187 -4.97 -6.85 -2.16
C ILE A 187 -4.26 -5.77 -2.99
N THR A 188 -4.90 -5.37 -4.04
CA THR A 188 -4.42 -4.35 -4.99
C THR A 188 -4.62 -2.94 -4.44
N GLY A 189 -3.87 -1.95 -4.89
CA GLY A 189 -4.09 -0.54 -4.49
C GLY A 189 -5.44 0.01 -4.92
N HIS A 190 -5.97 -0.49 -6.03
CA HIS A 190 -7.27 -0.15 -6.59
C HIS A 190 -7.97 -1.39 -7.13
N TYR A 191 -9.30 -1.29 -7.35
CA TYR A 191 -10.13 -2.32 -7.95
C TYR A 191 -10.27 -3.60 -7.11
N GLU A 192 -10.48 -4.72 -7.78
CA GLU A 192 -10.74 -6.01 -7.15
C GLU A 192 -9.45 -6.71 -6.76
N GLU A 193 -9.54 -7.51 -5.71
CA GLU A 193 -8.52 -8.45 -5.29
C GLU A 193 -8.29 -9.56 -6.34
N THR A 194 -7.14 -10.21 -6.26
CA THR A 194 -6.75 -11.31 -7.14
C THR A 194 -5.86 -12.30 -6.38
N THR A 195 -5.25 -13.26 -7.07
CA THR A 195 -4.21 -14.14 -6.52
C THR A 195 -2.98 -14.16 -7.43
N ILE A 196 -1.82 -14.51 -6.87
CA ILE A 196 -0.59 -14.67 -7.64
C ILE A 196 -0.79 -15.67 -8.79
N GLY A 197 -1.49 -16.79 -8.53
CA GLY A 197 -1.76 -17.80 -9.55
C GLY A 197 -2.67 -17.31 -10.68
N GLN A 198 -3.72 -16.55 -10.35
CA GLN A 198 -4.58 -15.96 -11.38
C GLN A 198 -3.82 -15.00 -12.28
N GLU A 199 -3.02 -14.12 -11.69
CA GLU A 199 -2.24 -13.17 -12.47
C GLU A 199 -1.16 -13.85 -13.30
N ARG A 200 -0.49 -14.87 -12.76
CA ARG A 200 0.49 -15.68 -13.50
C ARG A 200 -0.09 -16.28 -14.78
N LEU A 201 -1.34 -16.74 -14.72
CA LEU A 201 -2.00 -17.41 -15.85
C LEU A 201 -2.64 -16.43 -16.84
N PHE A 202 -3.26 -15.36 -16.35
CA PHE A 202 -4.20 -14.58 -17.15
C PHE A 202 -3.79 -13.13 -17.37
N ASN A 203 -2.80 -12.58 -16.60
CA ASN A 203 -2.41 -11.18 -16.74
C ASN A 203 -1.66 -10.95 -18.07
N PRO A 204 -2.22 -10.17 -19.00
CA PRO A 204 -1.61 -9.97 -20.31
C PRO A 204 -0.29 -9.19 -20.26
N TYR A 205 -0.11 -8.34 -19.25
CA TYR A 205 1.10 -7.53 -19.08
C TYR A 205 2.29 -8.37 -18.65
N LEU A 206 2.08 -9.41 -17.84
CA LEU A 206 3.16 -10.31 -17.42
C LEU A 206 3.74 -11.08 -18.61
N ARG A 207 2.89 -11.49 -19.55
CA ARG A 207 3.36 -12.14 -20.77
C ARG A 207 4.30 -11.25 -21.57
N SER A 208 4.00 -9.96 -21.68
CA SER A 208 4.83 -9.00 -22.42
C SER A 208 6.08 -8.55 -21.67
N LEU A 209 6.09 -8.66 -20.33
CA LEU A 209 7.22 -8.27 -19.50
C LEU A 209 8.27 -9.38 -19.36
N PHE A 210 7.91 -10.63 -19.60
CA PHE A 210 8.78 -11.79 -19.40
C PHE A 210 9.28 -12.42 -20.72
N VAL A 211 8.83 -11.89 -21.85
CA VAL A 211 9.37 -12.15 -23.19
C VAL A 211 10.38 -11.04 -23.54
#